data_1176fa22f46093d24e2e83dff1bee672
#
_entry.id   1176fa22f46093d24e2e83dff1bee672
#
_cell.length_a   1.000
_cell.length_b   1.000
_cell.length_c   1.000
_cell.angle_alpha   90.00
_cell.angle_beta   90.00
_cell.angle_gamma   90.00
#
_symmetry.space_group_name_H-M   'P 1'
#
loop_
_entity.id
_entity.type
_entity.pdbx_description
1 polymer ?
#
loop_
_entity_poly.entity_id
_entity_poly.type
_entity_poly.pdbx_seq_one_letter_code
_entity_poly.pdbx_strand_id
1 'polypeptide(L)'
;MAGGDLLVDRLVAGGFLRPAVLLRGLQLRRPALSCWRVGLLMGLSGLLVEPLAWLQSWLWARRLRKAELPDDPIVVIGHWRSGTTYLHQLLACDPTLATARNSLTTAPQVALLLKPWIRWALQAWMTRKRPIDAVPWGPNDPQEDELGLARLSIDTNLAGMAFPLAYPWFFRRNVLGSSAAFERQWLHFTKLTWLHDGHGKAGLLIKNSAHSARVELVLRHFPRARFVLLRRDRQDSIRSLVQVKQRLGSLVGLQPLPDAVTQVEETVAAHRQLLEAFEASRHRIPAGQLVELPYEELIRHPLAALKRIYDELGLSSWPVAQAPLSARIAQARSYTA
;
A
#
# COMPACT_ATOMS: atom_id res chain seq x y z
N MET A 1 -4.86 -9.80 -24.54
CA MET A 1 -5.68 -9.81 -23.29
C MET A 1 -7.12 -9.56 -23.70
N ALA A 2 -8.05 -10.43 -23.31
CA ALA A 2 -9.45 -10.22 -23.60
C ALA A 2 -9.95 -8.95 -22.90
N GLY A 3 -10.90 -8.21 -23.52
CA GLY A 3 -11.34 -6.91 -23.00
C GLY A 3 -11.93 -6.93 -21.58
N GLY A 4 -12.37 -8.10 -21.08
CA GLY A 4 -12.84 -8.31 -19.73
C GLY A 4 -11.75 -8.21 -18.67
N ASP A 5 -10.56 -8.73 -18.93
CA ASP A 5 -9.42 -8.70 -18.00
C ASP A 5 -8.95 -7.26 -17.75
N LEU A 6 -8.93 -6.42 -18.79
CA LEU A 6 -8.52 -5.02 -18.70
C LEU A 6 -9.50 -4.19 -17.83
N LEU A 7 -10.81 -4.44 -17.93
CA LEU A 7 -11.80 -3.75 -17.12
C LEU A 7 -11.64 -4.09 -15.63
N VAL A 8 -11.47 -5.37 -15.31
CA VAL A 8 -11.25 -5.85 -13.95
C VAL A 8 -9.96 -5.25 -13.38
N ASP A 9 -8.86 -5.28 -14.13
CA ASP A 9 -7.59 -4.71 -13.72
C ASP A 9 -7.72 -3.21 -13.42
N ARG A 10 -8.47 -2.46 -14.24
CA ARG A 10 -8.74 -1.04 -14.00
C ARG A 10 -9.59 -0.81 -12.75
N LEU A 11 -10.61 -1.62 -12.51
CA LEU A 11 -11.46 -1.52 -11.31
C LEU A 11 -10.66 -1.83 -10.04
N VAL A 12 -9.83 -2.87 -10.06
CA VAL A 12 -8.99 -3.23 -8.91
C VAL A 12 -7.89 -2.19 -8.68
N ALA A 13 -7.27 -1.66 -9.75
CA ALA A 13 -6.20 -0.68 -9.64
C ALA A 13 -6.70 0.72 -9.25
N GLY A 14 -7.82 1.19 -9.82
CA GLY A 14 -8.27 2.58 -9.69
C GLY A 14 -9.76 2.79 -9.54
N GLY A 15 -10.60 1.73 -9.51
CA GLY A 15 -12.03 1.83 -9.29
C GLY A 15 -12.41 2.12 -7.84
N PHE A 16 -13.70 2.32 -7.61
CA PHE A 16 -14.31 2.49 -6.29
C PHE A 16 -13.74 3.68 -5.48
N LEU A 17 -13.22 4.72 -6.15
CA LEU A 17 -12.84 5.96 -5.47
C LEU A 17 -14.10 6.65 -4.94
N ARG A 18 -14.02 7.21 -3.74
CA ARG A 18 -15.11 8.11 -3.31
C ARG A 18 -15.24 9.28 -4.29
N PRO A 19 -16.46 9.68 -4.68
CA PRO A 19 -16.69 10.78 -5.63
C PRO A 19 -15.96 12.06 -5.25
N ALA A 20 -15.89 12.39 -3.96
CA ALA A 20 -15.17 13.55 -3.45
C ALA A 20 -13.65 13.49 -3.76
N VAL A 21 -13.04 12.30 -3.78
CA VAL A 21 -11.61 12.13 -4.11
C VAL A 21 -11.37 12.41 -5.59
N LEU A 22 -12.22 11.84 -6.47
CA LEU A 22 -12.13 12.10 -7.91
C LEU A 22 -12.34 13.58 -8.21
N LEU A 23 -13.42 14.19 -7.68
CA LEU A 23 -13.70 15.62 -7.86
C LEU A 23 -12.53 16.48 -7.39
N ARG A 24 -11.96 16.19 -6.23
CA ARG A 24 -10.78 16.90 -5.75
C ARG A 24 -9.57 16.75 -6.67
N GLY A 25 -9.35 15.56 -7.22
CA GLY A 25 -8.30 15.32 -8.22
C GLY A 25 -8.50 16.18 -9.47
N LEU A 26 -9.72 16.20 -10.00
CA LEU A 26 -10.08 17.01 -11.18
C LEU A 26 -9.97 18.53 -10.95
N GLN A 27 -10.23 19.00 -9.73
CA GLN A 27 -10.00 20.40 -9.33
C GLN A 27 -8.51 20.74 -9.27
N LEU A 28 -7.66 19.81 -8.83
CA LEU A 28 -6.22 20.03 -8.71
C LEU A 28 -5.52 19.95 -10.06
N ARG A 29 -5.96 19.05 -10.94
CA ARG A 29 -5.34 18.83 -12.26
C ARG A 29 -6.42 18.43 -13.27
N ARG A 30 -6.33 19.04 -14.46
CA ARG A 30 -7.25 18.72 -15.56
C ARG A 30 -6.92 17.37 -16.17
N PRO A 31 -7.91 16.49 -16.39
CA PRO A 31 -7.71 15.26 -17.13
C PRO A 31 -7.56 15.55 -18.62
N ALA A 32 -6.91 14.67 -19.36
CA ALA A 32 -6.92 14.71 -20.80
C ALA A 32 -8.23 14.13 -21.36
N LEU A 33 -8.76 14.72 -22.42
CA LEU A 33 -9.99 14.23 -23.06
C LEU A 33 -9.84 12.77 -23.55
N SER A 34 -8.65 12.37 -23.98
CA SER A 34 -8.37 10.98 -24.37
C SER A 34 -8.54 9.94 -23.24
N CYS A 35 -8.48 10.39 -21.97
CA CYS A 35 -8.58 9.53 -20.79
C CYS A 35 -9.99 9.51 -20.17
N TRP A 36 -11.01 10.10 -20.80
CA TRP A 36 -12.36 10.25 -20.27
C TRP A 36 -12.99 8.93 -19.82
N ARG A 37 -12.74 7.83 -20.55
CA ARG A 37 -13.27 6.49 -20.22
C ARG A 37 -12.78 5.99 -18.86
N VAL A 38 -11.51 6.26 -18.52
CA VAL A 38 -10.93 5.89 -17.22
C VAL A 38 -11.59 6.72 -16.12
N GLY A 39 -11.70 8.04 -16.31
CA GLY A 39 -12.37 8.94 -15.37
C GLY A 39 -13.85 8.58 -15.14
N LEU A 40 -14.56 8.23 -16.22
CA LEU A 40 -15.95 7.77 -16.15
C LEU A 40 -16.08 6.46 -15.35
N LEU A 41 -15.22 5.46 -15.64
CA LEU A 41 -15.20 4.20 -14.91
C LEU A 41 -14.96 4.40 -13.40
N MET A 42 -13.96 5.24 -13.06
CA MET A 42 -13.67 5.60 -11.66
C MET A 42 -14.86 6.29 -11.00
N GLY A 43 -15.48 7.25 -11.68
CA GLY A 43 -16.64 8.00 -11.19
C GLY A 43 -17.86 7.10 -10.97
N LEU A 44 -18.25 6.33 -11.97
CA LEU A 44 -19.43 5.46 -11.91
C LEU A 44 -19.26 4.37 -10.85
N SER A 45 -18.08 3.70 -10.80
CA SER A 45 -17.82 2.68 -9.79
C SER A 45 -17.85 3.26 -8.36
N GLY A 46 -17.35 4.48 -8.17
CA GLY A 46 -17.41 5.19 -6.90
C GLY A 46 -18.82 5.57 -6.49
N LEU A 47 -19.61 6.14 -7.43
CA LEU A 47 -21.00 6.51 -7.20
C LEU A 47 -21.88 5.31 -6.84
N LEU A 48 -21.63 4.16 -7.48
CA LEU A 48 -22.36 2.92 -7.22
C LEU A 48 -22.24 2.46 -5.76
N VAL A 49 -21.06 2.61 -5.16
CA VAL A 49 -20.82 2.15 -3.78
C VAL A 49 -21.01 3.25 -2.73
N GLU A 50 -21.21 4.50 -3.11
CA GLU A 50 -21.30 5.63 -2.17
C GLU A 50 -22.47 5.51 -1.17
N PRO A 51 -23.69 5.08 -1.54
CA PRO A 51 -24.77 4.87 -0.57
C PRO A 51 -24.40 3.83 0.50
N LEU A 52 -23.74 2.74 0.10
CA LEU A 52 -23.27 1.71 1.02
C LEU A 52 -22.10 2.21 1.89
N ALA A 53 -21.29 3.13 1.37
CA ALA A 53 -20.22 3.79 2.14
C ALA A 53 -20.81 4.64 3.28
N TRP A 54 -21.90 5.34 3.02
CA TRP A 54 -22.62 6.10 4.06
C TRP A 54 -23.22 5.15 5.10
N LEU A 55 -23.84 4.05 4.65
CA LEU A 55 -24.38 3.04 5.56
C LEU A 55 -23.29 2.42 6.43
N GLN A 56 -22.14 2.03 5.85
CA GLN A 56 -21.00 1.54 6.63
C GLN A 56 -20.53 2.59 7.64
N SER A 57 -20.37 3.84 7.22
CA SER A 57 -19.91 4.92 8.08
C SER A 57 -20.83 5.11 9.29
N TRP A 58 -22.14 5.00 9.09
CA TRP A 58 -23.15 5.08 10.15
C TRP A 58 -23.10 3.85 11.08
N LEU A 59 -23.16 2.64 10.53
CA LEU A 59 -23.19 1.39 11.31
C LEU A 59 -21.93 1.17 12.13
N TRP A 60 -20.75 1.52 11.58
CA TRP A 60 -19.45 1.31 12.24
C TRP A 60 -18.93 2.54 12.98
N ALA A 61 -19.63 3.69 12.95
CA ALA A 61 -19.18 4.92 13.58
C ALA A 61 -18.75 4.72 15.04
N ARG A 62 -19.55 4.02 15.84
CA ARG A 62 -19.24 3.75 17.25
C ARG A 62 -18.03 2.84 17.41
N ARG A 63 -17.93 1.77 16.61
CA ARG A 63 -16.80 0.82 16.65
C ARG A 63 -15.50 1.50 16.23
N LEU A 64 -15.54 2.31 15.16
CA LEU A 64 -14.37 3.07 14.68
C LEU A 64 -13.88 4.09 15.71
N ARG A 65 -14.79 4.78 16.40
CA ARG A 65 -14.39 5.71 17.47
C ARG A 65 -13.74 4.99 18.65
N LYS A 66 -14.27 3.83 19.04
CA LYS A 66 -13.78 3.03 20.17
C LYS A 66 -12.63 2.08 19.82
N ALA A 67 -12.27 1.97 18.54
CA ALA A 67 -11.18 1.10 18.13
C ALA A 67 -9.86 1.60 18.69
N GLU A 68 -9.28 0.80 19.59
CA GLU A 68 -7.94 0.96 20.13
C GLU A 68 -6.98 0.18 19.24
N LEU A 69 -5.95 0.86 18.78
CA LEU A 69 -4.91 0.26 17.93
C LEU A 69 -3.73 -0.17 18.79
N PRO A 70 -3.02 -1.25 18.46
CA PRO A 70 -1.72 -1.54 19.07
C PRO A 70 -0.80 -0.32 18.95
N ASP A 71 -0.10 0.03 20.01
CA ASP A 71 0.77 1.22 20.07
C ASP A 71 2.18 0.98 19.55
N ASP A 72 2.49 -0.27 19.17
CA ASP A 72 3.78 -0.76 18.71
C ASP A 72 3.72 -1.47 17.33
N PRO A 73 3.07 -0.87 16.32
CA PRO A 73 2.95 -1.51 15.01
C PRO A 73 4.31 -1.77 14.38
N ILE A 74 4.42 -2.85 13.60
CA ILE A 74 5.55 -3.09 12.70
C ILE A 74 5.28 -2.33 11.40
N VAL A 75 6.21 -1.46 11.02
CA VAL A 75 6.07 -0.61 9.83
C VAL A 75 7.16 -0.97 8.81
N VAL A 76 6.78 -1.63 7.73
CA VAL A 76 7.67 -1.96 6.62
C VAL A 76 7.81 -0.75 5.71
N ILE A 77 9.01 -0.21 5.63
CA ILE A 77 9.40 0.94 4.83
C ILE A 77 10.54 0.58 3.87
N GLY A 78 10.88 1.51 3.00
CA GLY A 78 11.88 1.37 1.95
C GLY A 78 11.35 1.94 0.65
N HIS A 79 12.22 2.11 -0.33
CA HIS A 79 11.77 2.63 -1.62
C HIS A 79 10.83 1.63 -2.33
N TRP A 80 9.91 2.14 -3.16
CA TRP A 80 9.13 1.27 -4.05
C TRP A 80 10.05 0.39 -4.87
N ARG A 81 9.69 -0.87 -5.03
CA ARG A 81 10.45 -1.90 -5.76
C ARG A 81 11.73 -2.36 -5.08
N SER A 82 11.91 -2.08 -3.79
CA SER A 82 12.99 -2.66 -2.98
C SER A 82 12.69 -4.06 -2.43
N GLY A 83 11.55 -4.68 -2.77
CA GLY A 83 11.15 -6.00 -2.26
C GLY A 83 10.25 -5.94 -1.03
N THR A 84 9.81 -4.76 -0.59
CA THR A 84 8.92 -4.57 0.58
C THR A 84 7.61 -5.35 0.47
N THR A 85 7.11 -5.63 -0.74
CA THR A 85 5.92 -6.48 -0.93
C THR A 85 6.19 -7.93 -0.53
N TYR A 86 7.35 -8.47 -0.89
CA TYR A 86 7.73 -9.84 -0.51
C TYR A 86 7.90 -9.96 1.01
N LEU A 87 8.63 -9.02 1.62
CA LEU A 87 8.76 -8.95 3.07
C LEU A 87 7.40 -8.84 3.76
N HIS A 88 6.51 -7.99 3.25
CA HIS A 88 5.15 -7.83 3.78
C HIS A 88 4.35 -9.14 3.70
N GLN A 89 4.43 -9.85 2.56
CA GLN A 89 3.77 -11.16 2.40
C GLN A 89 4.29 -12.20 3.38
N LEU A 90 5.58 -12.18 3.68
CA LEU A 90 6.17 -13.07 4.68
C LEU A 90 5.68 -12.70 6.09
N LEU A 91 5.89 -11.46 6.54
CA LEU A 91 5.49 -11.02 7.89
C LEU A 91 3.98 -11.16 8.13
N ALA A 92 3.14 -11.00 7.10
CA ALA A 92 1.69 -11.18 7.19
C ALA A 92 1.24 -12.63 7.40
N CYS A 93 2.18 -13.60 7.35
CA CYS A 93 1.93 -14.99 7.73
C CYS A 93 1.99 -15.20 9.24
N ASP A 94 2.53 -14.24 10.01
CA ASP A 94 2.43 -14.28 11.47
C ASP A 94 0.96 -14.15 11.88
N PRO A 95 0.38 -15.18 12.54
CA PRO A 95 -1.04 -15.17 12.89
C PRO A 95 -1.42 -14.09 13.91
N THR A 96 -0.44 -13.51 14.59
CA THR A 96 -0.67 -12.47 15.60
C THR A 96 -0.78 -11.07 15.00
N LEU A 97 -0.42 -10.89 13.72
CA LEU A 97 -0.36 -9.59 13.08
C LEU A 97 -1.56 -9.33 12.17
N ALA A 98 -2.27 -8.23 12.42
CA ALA A 98 -3.28 -7.69 11.51
C ALA A 98 -2.62 -6.82 10.43
N THR A 99 -3.11 -6.89 9.20
CA THR A 99 -2.62 -6.03 8.12
C THR A 99 -3.71 -5.72 7.10
N ALA A 100 -3.52 -4.68 6.30
CA ALA A 100 -4.41 -4.39 5.19
C ALA A 100 -4.37 -5.53 4.17
N ARG A 101 -5.55 -6.01 3.73
CA ARG A 101 -5.72 -7.06 2.74
C ARG A 101 -6.30 -6.50 1.44
N ASN A 102 -6.13 -7.19 0.31
CA ASN A 102 -6.74 -6.78 -0.95
C ASN A 102 -8.26 -6.58 -0.83
N SER A 103 -8.94 -7.43 -0.04
CA SER A 103 -10.38 -7.31 0.23
C SER A 103 -10.79 -6.06 1.01
N LEU A 104 -9.85 -5.42 1.71
CA LEU A 104 -10.05 -4.11 2.31
C LEU A 104 -9.68 -2.98 1.35
N THR A 105 -8.48 -3.05 0.74
CA THR A 105 -7.90 -1.92 0.00
C THR A 105 -8.62 -1.63 -1.32
N THR A 106 -9.35 -2.60 -1.87
CA THR A 106 -10.14 -2.42 -3.11
C THR A 106 -11.29 -1.43 -2.93
N ALA A 107 -12.02 -1.49 -1.81
CA ALA A 107 -13.13 -0.59 -1.52
C ALA A 107 -13.31 -0.40 0.00
N PRO A 108 -12.38 0.30 0.69
CA PRO A 108 -12.34 0.37 2.15
C PRO A 108 -13.59 1.00 2.77
N GLN A 109 -14.24 1.90 2.04
CA GLN A 109 -15.47 2.57 2.48
C GLN A 109 -16.68 1.63 2.60
N VAL A 110 -16.62 0.42 2.06
CA VAL A 110 -17.68 -0.60 2.14
C VAL A 110 -17.17 -1.98 2.61
N ALA A 111 -15.87 -2.10 2.86
CA ALA A 111 -15.22 -3.39 3.10
C ALA A 111 -15.63 -4.06 4.42
N LEU A 112 -16.05 -3.31 5.43
CA LEU A 112 -16.56 -3.90 6.68
C LEU A 112 -17.98 -4.41 6.52
N LEU A 113 -18.79 -3.75 5.69
CA LEU A 113 -20.17 -4.13 5.37
C LEU A 113 -20.22 -5.32 4.41
N LEU A 114 -19.38 -5.27 3.35
CA LEU A 114 -19.44 -6.21 2.23
C LEU A 114 -18.27 -7.19 2.19
N LYS A 115 -17.55 -7.41 3.29
CA LYS A 115 -16.34 -8.27 3.34
C LYS A 115 -16.50 -9.62 2.62
N PRO A 116 -17.56 -10.43 2.86
CA PRO A 116 -17.72 -11.71 2.17
C PRO A 116 -17.90 -11.55 0.67
N TRP A 117 -18.69 -10.57 0.25
CA TRP A 117 -19.00 -10.31 -1.16
C TRP A 117 -17.79 -9.79 -1.93
N ILE A 118 -17.00 -8.87 -1.33
CA ILE A 118 -15.76 -8.37 -1.92
C ILE A 118 -14.75 -9.54 -2.07
N ARG A 119 -14.62 -10.39 -1.05
CA ARG A 119 -13.73 -11.56 -1.13
C ARG A 119 -14.15 -12.52 -2.24
N TRP A 120 -15.45 -12.82 -2.34
CA TRP A 120 -15.99 -13.67 -3.39
C TRP A 120 -15.75 -13.05 -4.78
N ALA A 121 -16.08 -11.78 -4.97
CA ALA A 121 -15.89 -11.09 -6.24
C ALA A 121 -14.39 -11.05 -6.65
N LEU A 122 -13.50 -10.73 -5.72
CA LEU A 122 -12.06 -10.74 -6.00
C LEU A 122 -11.55 -12.15 -6.30
N GLN A 123 -12.04 -13.18 -5.59
CA GLN A 123 -11.67 -14.57 -5.87
C GLN A 123 -12.10 -15.01 -7.27
N ALA A 124 -13.27 -14.55 -7.73
CA ALA A 124 -13.82 -14.89 -9.04
C ALA A 124 -13.16 -14.09 -10.18
N TRP A 125 -12.78 -12.82 -9.93
CA TRP A 125 -12.42 -11.87 -10.99
C TRP A 125 -10.93 -11.49 -11.01
N MET A 126 -10.20 -11.64 -9.90
CA MET A 126 -8.78 -11.35 -9.91
C MET A 126 -8.03 -12.31 -10.83
N THR A 127 -7.18 -11.75 -11.67
CA THR A 127 -6.21 -12.54 -12.42
C THR A 127 -5.24 -13.24 -11.46
N ARG A 128 -4.72 -14.42 -11.84
CA ARG A 128 -3.79 -15.18 -10.97
C ARG A 128 -2.51 -14.42 -10.64
N LYS A 129 -2.13 -13.43 -11.43
CA LYS A 129 -0.92 -12.61 -11.27
C LYS A 129 -1.28 -11.13 -11.33
N ARG A 130 -0.63 -10.31 -10.50
CA ARG A 130 -0.87 -8.87 -10.50
C ARG A 130 -0.54 -8.23 -11.85
N PRO A 131 -1.35 -7.27 -12.34
CA PRO A 131 -1.11 -6.59 -13.62
C PRO A 131 0.22 -5.82 -13.68
N ILE A 132 0.76 -5.39 -12.55
CA ILE A 132 1.98 -4.57 -12.45
C ILE A 132 3.27 -5.40 -12.36
N ASP A 133 3.16 -6.63 -11.88
CA ASP A 133 4.27 -7.59 -11.80
C ASP A 133 3.70 -9.02 -11.74
N ALA A 134 4.50 -10.01 -12.02
CA ALA A 134 4.03 -11.39 -12.10
C ALA A 134 3.77 -12.06 -10.73
N VAL A 135 3.65 -11.30 -9.64
CA VAL A 135 3.43 -11.84 -8.29
C VAL A 135 2.02 -12.40 -8.17
N PRO A 136 1.86 -13.66 -7.70
CA PRO A 136 0.55 -14.22 -7.38
C PRO A 136 -0.14 -13.39 -6.30
N TRP A 137 -1.43 -13.21 -6.41
CA TRP A 137 -2.21 -12.46 -5.44
C TRP A 137 -3.65 -12.96 -5.34
N GLY A 138 -4.30 -12.68 -4.21
CA GLY A 138 -5.68 -13.05 -3.94
C GLY A 138 -6.33 -12.08 -2.95
N PRO A 139 -7.62 -12.25 -2.66
CA PRO A 139 -8.38 -11.32 -1.80
C PRO A 139 -7.84 -11.22 -0.37
N ASN A 140 -7.19 -12.26 0.12
CA ASN A 140 -6.65 -12.32 1.48
C ASN A 140 -5.16 -11.96 1.56
N ASP A 141 -4.50 -11.75 0.43
CA ASP A 141 -3.10 -11.36 0.45
C ASP A 141 -2.93 -9.94 1.00
N PRO A 142 -1.81 -9.70 1.73
CA PRO A 142 -1.54 -8.39 2.29
C PRO A 142 -1.29 -7.37 1.18
N GLN A 143 -1.73 -6.14 1.42
CA GLN A 143 -1.62 -5.05 0.47
C GLN A 143 -1.13 -3.77 1.16
N GLU A 144 -0.43 -2.95 0.40
CA GLU A 144 0.00 -1.63 0.83
C GLU A 144 -1.20 -0.75 1.18
N ASP A 145 -1.14 -0.06 2.32
CA ASP A 145 -2.22 0.81 2.77
C ASP A 145 -2.47 1.99 1.81
N GLU A 146 -1.45 2.45 1.09
CA GLU A 146 -1.54 3.50 0.07
C GLU A 146 -2.63 3.21 -0.97
N LEU A 147 -2.85 1.92 -1.34
CA LEU A 147 -3.91 1.56 -2.28
C LEU A 147 -5.30 1.79 -1.70
N GLY A 148 -5.51 1.44 -0.44
CA GLY A 148 -6.78 1.71 0.25
C GLY A 148 -6.99 3.20 0.51
N LEU A 149 -5.96 3.89 0.93
CA LEU A 149 -5.98 5.34 1.16
C LEU A 149 -6.35 6.11 -0.10
N ALA A 150 -5.88 5.70 -1.28
CA ALA A 150 -6.21 6.36 -2.53
C ALA A 150 -7.72 6.35 -2.87
N ARG A 151 -8.51 5.43 -2.28
CA ARG A 151 -9.99 5.44 -2.42
C ARG A 151 -10.64 6.47 -1.51
N LEU A 152 -9.96 6.87 -0.43
CA LEU A 152 -10.48 7.74 0.61
C LEU A 152 -9.91 9.17 0.56
N SER A 153 -8.74 9.35 -0.07
CA SER A 153 -8.02 10.62 -0.12
C SER A 153 -7.22 10.78 -1.41
N ILE A 154 -7.16 12.02 -1.92
CA ILE A 154 -6.25 12.39 -3.02
C ILE A 154 -4.80 12.55 -2.53
N ASP A 155 -4.58 12.64 -1.21
CA ASP A 155 -3.28 12.92 -0.61
C ASP A 155 -2.39 11.68 -0.52
N THR A 156 -2.28 10.94 -1.64
CA THR A 156 -1.51 9.69 -1.80
C THR A 156 -0.53 9.79 -2.97
N ASN A 157 0.50 8.95 -2.99
CA ASN A 157 1.41 8.84 -4.13
C ASN A 157 0.67 8.42 -5.42
N LEU A 158 -0.42 7.66 -5.28
CA LEU A 158 -1.21 7.18 -6.43
C LEU A 158 -1.91 8.31 -7.20
N ALA A 159 -2.10 9.49 -6.58
CA ALA A 159 -2.56 10.67 -7.30
C ALA A 159 -1.58 11.07 -8.41
N GLY A 160 -0.26 10.95 -8.18
CA GLY A 160 0.76 11.17 -9.21
C GLY A 160 0.74 10.11 -10.32
N MET A 161 0.26 8.89 -10.04
CA MET A 161 0.07 7.85 -11.06
C MET A 161 -1.18 8.12 -11.91
N ALA A 162 -2.23 8.69 -11.30
CA ALA A 162 -3.44 9.11 -12.01
C ALA A 162 -3.22 10.38 -12.86
N PHE A 163 -2.33 11.26 -12.44
CA PHE A 163 -1.98 12.49 -13.14
C PHE A 163 -0.47 12.53 -13.46
N PRO A 164 0.01 11.70 -14.42
CA PRO A 164 1.44 11.50 -14.64
C PRO A 164 2.21 12.77 -15.01
N LEU A 165 1.60 13.71 -15.74
CA LEU A 165 2.24 15.00 -16.08
C LEU A 165 2.44 15.91 -14.86
N ALA A 166 1.84 15.59 -13.72
CA ALA A 166 2.00 16.32 -12.48
C ALA A 166 2.66 15.46 -11.37
N TYR A 167 3.29 14.33 -11.74
CA TYR A 167 3.88 13.38 -10.80
C TYR A 167 4.83 14.04 -9.78
N PRO A 168 5.80 14.90 -10.17
CA PRO A 168 6.70 15.52 -9.19
C PRO A 168 5.99 16.44 -8.19
N TRP A 169 4.92 17.10 -8.62
CA TRP A 169 4.12 17.95 -7.74
C TRP A 169 3.35 17.12 -6.70
N PHE A 170 2.69 16.04 -7.13
CA PHE A 170 1.99 15.14 -6.21
C PHE A 170 2.97 14.44 -5.27
N PHE A 171 4.15 14.04 -5.76
CA PHE A 171 5.17 13.41 -4.95
C PHE A 171 5.61 14.33 -3.80
N ARG A 172 5.99 15.56 -4.11
CA ARG A 172 6.37 16.54 -3.07
C ARG A 172 5.24 16.82 -2.09
N ARG A 173 4.02 17.02 -2.59
CA ARG A 173 2.86 17.35 -1.76
C ARG A 173 2.40 16.19 -0.89
N ASN A 174 2.37 14.98 -1.42
CA ASN A 174 1.67 13.86 -0.83
C ASN A 174 2.61 12.82 -0.18
N VAL A 175 3.89 12.76 -0.60
CA VAL A 175 4.87 11.81 -0.06
C VAL A 175 5.82 12.52 0.90
N LEU A 176 6.47 13.59 0.45
CA LEU A 176 7.42 14.35 1.27
C LEU A 176 6.69 15.27 2.27
N GLY A 177 5.51 15.76 1.91
CA GLY A 177 4.61 16.46 2.81
C GLY A 177 3.53 15.55 3.39
N SER A 178 2.91 16.00 4.47
CA SER A 178 1.71 15.39 5.03
C SER A 178 0.74 16.48 5.46
N SER A 179 -0.53 16.35 5.05
CA SER A 179 -1.60 17.26 5.48
C SER A 179 -2.33 16.67 6.69
N ALA A 180 -2.93 17.53 7.53
CA ALA A 180 -3.81 17.07 8.61
C ALA A 180 -5.00 16.24 8.07
N ALA A 181 -5.42 16.46 6.83
CA ALA A 181 -6.44 15.65 6.17
C ALA A 181 -5.93 14.24 5.87
N PHE A 182 -4.69 14.11 5.34
CA PHE A 182 -4.03 12.81 5.15
C PHE A 182 -3.90 12.06 6.47
N GLU A 183 -3.40 12.72 7.51
CA GLU A 183 -3.20 12.15 8.84
C GLU A 183 -4.50 11.53 9.40
N ARG A 184 -5.61 12.29 9.34
CA ARG A 184 -6.93 11.77 9.75
C ARG A 184 -7.39 10.57 8.93
N GLN A 185 -7.18 10.60 7.60
CA GLN A 185 -7.57 9.49 6.72
C GLN A 185 -6.70 8.26 6.93
N TRP A 186 -5.40 8.44 7.16
CA TRP A 186 -4.50 7.34 7.47
C TRP A 186 -4.89 6.63 8.78
N LEU A 187 -5.14 7.38 9.86
CA LEU A 187 -5.62 6.81 11.13
C LEU A 187 -6.99 6.13 10.97
N HIS A 188 -7.89 6.74 10.21
CA HIS A 188 -9.17 6.12 9.89
C HIS A 188 -8.99 4.80 9.13
N PHE A 189 -8.13 4.76 8.11
CA PHE A 189 -7.83 3.55 7.35
C PHE A 189 -7.14 2.48 8.22
N THR A 190 -6.25 2.87 9.11
CA THR A 190 -5.61 1.97 10.06
C THR A 190 -6.64 1.32 11.00
N LYS A 191 -7.63 2.09 11.47
CA LYS A 191 -8.76 1.55 12.24
C LYS A 191 -9.66 0.62 11.42
N LEU A 192 -9.90 0.94 10.14
CA LEU A 192 -10.59 0.02 9.22
C LEU A 192 -9.81 -1.30 9.07
N THR A 193 -8.48 -1.24 8.93
CA THR A 193 -7.62 -2.41 8.88
C THR A 193 -7.75 -3.26 10.14
N TRP A 194 -7.71 -2.64 11.31
CA TRP A 194 -7.86 -3.32 12.58
C TRP A 194 -9.22 -3.99 12.74
N LEU A 195 -10.30 -3.30 12.40
CA LEU A 195 -11.65 -3.89 12.44
C LEU A 195 -11.87 -4.99 11.39
N HIS A 196 -11.14 -4.92 10.25
CA HIS A 196 -11.26 -5.89 9.18
C HIS A 196 -10.47 -7.18 9.41
N ASP A 197 -9.24 -7.09 9.94
CA ASP A 197 -8.29 -8.20 10.05
C ASP A 197 -7.77 -8.45 11.48
N GLY A 198 -8.09 -7.61 12.46
CA GLY A 198 -7.51 -7.65 13.80
C GLY A 198 -8.19 -8.58 14.81
N HIS A 199 -9.30 -9.23 14.45
CA HIS A 199 -9.99 -10.14 15.37
C HIS A 199 -9.09 -11.28 15.82
N GLY A 200 -8.87 -11.40 17.13
CA GLY A 200 -7.98 -12.42 17.74
C GLY A 200 -6.48 -12.17 17.52
N LYS A 201 -6.09 -10.96 17.08
CA LYS A 201 -4.69 -10.59 16.84
C LYS A 201 -4.21 -9.58 17.88
N ALA A 202 -2.90 -9.58 18.11
CA ALA A 202 -2.27 -8.74 19.13
C ALA A 202 -1.49 -7.54 18.55
N GLY A 203 -0.99 -7.67 17.31
CA GLY A 203 -0.13 -6.67 16.68
C GLY A 203 -0.68 -6.16 15.35
N LEU A 204 -0.11 -5.06 14.87
CA LEU A 204 -0.44 -4.43 13.59
C LEU A 204 0.79 -4.37 12.69
N LEU A 205 0.65 -4.79 11.46
CA LEU A 205 1.65 -4.71 10.41
C LEU A 205 1.19 -3.72 9.35
N ILE A 206 1.94 -2.65 9.19
CA ILE A 206 1.72 -1.60 8.20
C ILE A 206 2.81 -1.69 7.14
N LYS A 207 2.45 -1.62 5.86
CA LYS A 207 3.42 -1.49 4.78
C LYS A 207 3.03 -0.33 3.88
N ASN A 208 3.94 0.65 3.79
CA ASN A 208 3.82 1.76 2.87
C ASN A 208 5.21 2.37 2.58
N SER A 209 5.63 2.32 1.34
CA SER A 209 6.92 2.90 0.94
C SER A 209 6.99 4.42 1.17
N ALA A 210 5.87 5.14 1.04
CA ALA A 210 5.82 6.57 1.32
C ALA A 210 6.05 6.91 2.81
N HIS A 211 5.83 5.97 3.73
CA HIS A 211 6.12 6.18 5.15
C HIS A 211 7.62 6.30 5.45
N SER A 212 8.51 5.96 4.51
CA SER A 212 9.92 6.31 4.62
C SER A 212 10.15 7.81 4.78
N ALA A 213 9.32 8.66 4.18
CA ALA A 213 9.37 10.12 4.37
C ALA A 213 8.45 10.63 5.49
N ARG A 214 7.72 9.73 6.19
CA ARG A 214 6.70 10.08 7.19
C ARG A 214 7.00 9.46 8.55
N VAL A 215 8.27 9.21 8.86
CA VAL A 215 8.69 8.61 10.14
C VAL A 215 8.14 9.39 11.34
N GLU A 216 8.27 10.72 11.32
CA GLU A 216 7.76 11.56 12.40
C GLU A 216 6.23 11.49 12.56
N LEU A 217 5.49 11.38 11.45
CA LEU A 217 4.04 11.18 11.48
C LEU A 217 3.68 9.85 12.16
N VAL A 218 4.39 8.78 11.78
CA VAL A 218 4.16 7.46 12.36
C VAL A 218 4.46 7.48 13.87
N LEU A 219 5.61 8.02 14.28
CA LEU A 219 6.02 8.09 15.70
C LEU A 219 5.12 8.99 16.54
N ARG A 220 4.50 10.03 15.95
CA ARG A 220 3.52 10.88 16.65
C ARG A 220 2.30 10.10 17.12
N HIS A 221 1.84 9.14 16.34
CA HIS A 221 0.65 8.33 16.64
C HIS A 221 0.99 6.98 17.29
N PHE A 222 2.19 6.48 17.00
CA PHE A 222 2.70 5.20 17.50
C PHE A 222 4.13 5.36 17.98
N PRO A 223 4.34 5.93 19.19
CA PRO A 223 5.69 6.18 19.71
C PRO A 223 6.55 4.93 19.86
N ARG A 224 5.93 3.75 19.94
CA ARG A 224 6.58 2.45 20.04
C ARG A 224 6.62 1.70 18.71
N ALA A 225 6.31 2.36 17.58
CA ALA A 225 6.38 1.75 16.26
C ALA A 225 7.77 1.19 15.97
N ARG A 226 7.80 -0.01 15.40
CA ARG A 226 9.01 -0.74 15.03
C ARG A 226 9.15 -0.73 13.52
N PHE A 227 10.27 -0.24 13.01
CA PHE A 227 10.49 -0.06 11.58
C PHE A 227 11.37 -1.18 11.01
N VAL A 228 10.99 -1.68 9.85
CA VAL A 228 11.84 -2.55 9.03
C VAL A 228 12.10 -1.84 7.71
N LEU A 229 13.32 -1.35 7.53
CA LEU A 229 13.77 -0.67 6.32
C LEU A 229 14.40 -1.68 5.37
N LEU A 230 13.79 -1.90 4.22
CA LEU A 230 14.35 -2.75 3.18
C LEU A 230 15.13 -1.90 2.16
N ARG A 231 16.42 -2.21 2.00
CA ARG A 231 17.32 -1.57 1.04
C ARG A 231 17.60 -2.49 -0.15
N ARG A 232 17.63 -1.93 -1.35
CA ARG A 232 17.97 -2.63 -2.59
C ARG A 232 18.80 -1.74 -3.48
N ASP A 233 19.51 -2.34 -4.43
CA ASP A 233 20.22 -1.60 -5.47
C ASP A 233 19.33 -0.52 -6.11
N ARG A 234 19.93 0.67 -6.25
CA ARG A 234 19.22 1.85 -6.73
C ARG A 234 18.77 1.70 -8.18
N GLN A 235 19.64 1.19 -9.04
CA GLN A 235 19.35 1.11 -10.49
C GLN A 235 18.24 0.10 -10.77
N ASP A 236 18.26 -1.04 -10.08
CA ASP A 236 17.22 -2.07 -10.18
C ASP A 236 15.87 -1.56 -9.69
N SER A 237 15.86 -0.84 -8.59
CA SER A 237 14.63 -0.26 -8.02
C SER A 237 14.04 0.79 -8.97
N ILE A 238 14.85 1.69 -9.53
CA ILE A 238 14.42 2.72 -10.47
C ILE A 238 13.88 2.09 -11.76
N ARG A 239 14.63 1.19 -12.38
CA ARG A 239 14.22 0.49 -13.61
C ARG A 239 12.86 -0.19 -13.43
N SER A 240 12.71 -0.94 -12.33
CA SER A 240 11.46 -1.63 -12.01
C SER A 240 10.31 -0.67 -11.73
N LEU A 241 10.56 0.49 -11.09
CA LEU A 241 9.53 1.47 -10.78
C LEU A 241 9.04 2.20 -12.03
N VAL A 242 9.92 2.53 -12.99
CA VAL A 242 9.53 3.12 -14.28
C VAL A 242 8.53 2.20 -14.99
N GLN A 243 8.81 0.90 -15.06
CA GLN A 243 7.89 -0.08 -15.67
C GLN A 243 6.53 -0.11 -14.93
N VAL A 244 6.51 -0.06 -13.60
CA VAL A 244 5.26 -0.01 -12.83
C VAL A 244 4.50 1.28 -13.09
N LYS A 245 5.17 2.44 -13.15
CA LYS A 245 4.54 3.73 -13.49
C LYS A 245 3.88 3.67 -14.88
N GLN A 246 4.55 3.09 -15.86
CA GLN A 246 3.99 2.93 -17.21
C GLN A 246 2.73 2.05 -17.20
N ARG A 247 2.77 0.89 -16.51
CA ARG A 247 1.62 -0.02 -16.41
C ARG A 247 0.45 0.62 -15.64
N LEU A 248 0.73 1.25 -14.49
CA LEU A 248 -0.32 1.94 -13.73
C LEU A 248 -0.88 3.13 -14.51
N GLY A 249 -0.05 3.93 -15.16
CA GLY A 249 -0.50 5.04 -15.99
C GLY A 249 -1.42 4.60 -17.13
N SER A 250 -1.17 3.43 -17.72
CA SER A 250 -2.06 2.86 -18.76
C SER A 250 -3.39 2.33 -18.19
N LEU A 251 -3.43 1.93 -16.92
CA LEU A 251 -4.63 1.42 -16.27
C LEU A 251 -5.50 2.54 -15.69
N VAL A 252 -4.87 3.46 -14.95
CA VAL A 252 -5.57 4.45 -14.11
C VAL A 252 -5.26 5.91 -14.48
N GLY A 253 -4.44 6.15 -15.50
CA GLY A 253 -4.03 7.50 -15.90
C GLY A 253 -5.19 8.33 -16.43
N LEU A 254 -5.36 9.51 -15.87
CA LEU A 254 -6.28 10.57 -16.32
C LEU A 254 -5.57 11.58 -17.24
N GLN A 255 -4.28 11.37 -17.48
CA GLN A 255 -3.42 12.12 -18.40
C GLN A 255 -2.51 11.14 -19.14
N PRO A 256 -1.97 11.51 -20.31
CA PRO A 256 -0.94 10.74 -20.98
C PRO A 256 0.33 10.65 -20.13
N LEU A 257 1.11 9.61 -20.35
CA LEU A 257 2.43 9.50 -19.74
C LEU A 257 3.39 10.53 -20.33
N PRO A 258 4.32 11.09 -19.54
CA PRO A 258 5.46 11.83 -20.07
C PRO A 258 6.32 10.96 -21.02
N ASP A 259 7.23 11.57 -21.75
CA ASP A 259 8.22 10.83 -22.54
C ASP A 259 9.12 9.97 -21.63
N ALA A 260 9.84 9.02 -22.23
CA ALA A 260 10.61 8.02 -21.49
C ALA A 260 11.76 8.64 -20.66
N VAL A 261 12.39 9.70 -21.19
CA VAL A 261 13.49 10.39 -20.50
C VAL A 261 12.96 11.08 -19.25
N THR A 262 11.91 11.87 -19.40
CA THR A 262 11.23 12.55 -18.27
C THR A 262 10.79 11.55 -17.21
N GLN A 263 10.21 10.40 -17.59
CA GLN A 263 9.80 9.38 -16.61
C GLN A 263 10.98 8.85 -15.77
N VAL A 264 12.13 8.65 -16.40
CA VAL A 264 13.34 8.18 -15.70
C VAL A 264 13.86 9.26 -14.76
N GLU A 265 13.99 10.51 -15.25
CA GLU A 265 14.49 11.64 -14.45
C GLU A 265 13.62 11.90 -13.23
N GLU A 266 12.30 11.95 -13.40
CA GLU A 266 11.36 12.10 -12.29
C GLU A 266 11.44 10.95 -11.29
N THR A 267 11.65 9.71 -11.76
CA THR A 267 11.77 8.54 -10.89
C THR A 267 13.08 8.57 -10.11
N VAL A 268 14.19 8.96 -10.75
CA VAL A 268 15.49 9.17 -10.09
C VAL A 268 15.40 10.26 -9.01
N ALA A 269 14.76 11.39 -9.35
CA ALA A 269 14.56 12.48 -8.40
C ALA A 269 13.71 12.06 -7.19
N ALA A 270 12.59 11.37 -7.44
CA ALA A 270 11.70 10.86 -6.38
C ALA A 270 12.41 9.84 -5.48
N HIS A 271 13.23 8.94 -6.08
CA HIS A 271 14.03 7.98 -5.33
C HIS A 271 14.99 8.70 -4.36
N ARG A 272 15.75 9.67 -4.87
CA ARG A 272 16.69 10.44 -4.06
C ARG A 272 15.97 11.17 -2.93
N GLN A 273 14.92 11.93 -3.25
CA GLN A 273 14.17 12.73 -2.28
C GLN A 273 13.54 11.87 -1.17
N LEU A 274 13.05 10.66 -1.48
CA LEU A 274 12.50 9.76 -0.48
C LEU A 274 13.56 9.30 0.52
N LEU A 275 14.75 8.91 0.02
CA LEU A 275 15.84 8.48 0.88
C LEU A 275 16.41 9.63 1.71
N GLU A 276 16.57 10.82 1.13
CA GLU A 276 16.99 12.03 1.85
C GLU A 276 16.00 12.36 2.99
N ALA A 277 14.69 12.27 2.73
CA ALA A 277 13.67 12.50 3.75
C ALA A 277 13.72 11.44 4.88
N PHE A 278 13.98 10.18 4.55
CA PHE A 278 14.19 9.14 5.55
C PHE A 278 15.43 9.43 6.42
N GLU A 279 16.58 9.67 5.79
CA GLU A 279 17.83 9.92 6.53
C GLU A 279 17.72 11.17 7.43
N ALA A 280 17.00 12.21 6.98
CA ALA A 280 16.74 13.40 7.78
C ALA A 280 15.92 13.12 9.05
N SER A 281 15.02 12.11 9.01
CA SER A 281 14.14 11.74 10.14
C SER A 281 14.60 10.50 10.91
N ARG A 282 15.59 9.77 10.41
CA ARG A 282 16.08 8.50 10.98
C ARG A 282 16.43 8.60 12.46
N HIS A 283 17.08 9.69 12.84
CA HIS A 283 17.50 9.95 14.22
C HIS A 283 16.33 10.08 15.21
N ARG A 284 15.10 10.24 14.73
CA ARG A 284 13.88 10.26 15.55
C ARG A 284 13.42 8.87 15.97
N ILE A 285 13.87 7.81 15.28
CA ILE A 285 13.52 6.44 15.63
C ILE A 285 14.31 6.03 16.87
N PRO A 286 13.65 5.65 17.97
CA PRO A 286 14.36 5.21 19.17
C PRO A 286 15.24 3.99 18.93
N ALA A 287 16.30 3.86 19.73
CA ALA A 287 17.19 2.70 19.67
C ALA A 287 16.40 1.39 19.87
N GLY A 288 16.70 0.36 19.07
CA GLY A 288 16.01 -0.94 19.08
C GLY A 288 14.65 -0.96 18.35
N GLN A 289 14.24 0.16 17.71
CA GLN A 289 12.99 0.20 16.93
C GLN A 289 13.23 0.26 15.41
N LEU A 290 14.44 0.06 14.91
CA LEU A 290 14.77 0.03 13.49
C LEU A 290 15.67 -1.15 13.17
N VAL A 291 15.24 -1.97 12.22
CA VAL A 291 16.08 -2.98 11.55
C VAL A 291 16.24 -2.60 10.10
N GLU A 292 17.48 -2.56 9.64
CA GLU A 292 17.80 -2.39 8.22
C GLU A 292 18.18 -3.72 7.60
N LEU A 293 17.50 -4.09 6.51
CA LEU A 293 17.68 -5.35 5.85
C LEU A 293 18.03 -5.15 4.37
N PRO A 294 19.15 -5.68 3.88
CA PRO A 294 19.43 -5.75 2.45
C PRO A 294 18.43 -6.70 1.75
N TYR A 295 17.93 -6.32 0.58
CA TYR A 295 17.05 -7.16 -0.23
C TYR A 295 17.69 -8.51 -0.57
N GLU A 296 18.98 -8.50 -0.87
CA GLU A 296 19.78 -9.69 -1.24
C GLU A 296 19.84 -10.70 -0.08
N GLU A 297 19.93 -10.23 1.17
CA GLU A 297 19.88 -11.08 2.36
C GLU A 297 18.50 -11.75 2.50
N LEU A 298 17.43 -10.96 2.32
CA LEU A 298 16.06 -11.49 2.37
C LEU A 298 15.79 -12.57 1.30
N ILE A 299 16.37 -12.42 0.12
CA ILE A 299 16.16 -13.40 -0.96
C ILE A 299 17.00 -14.67 -0.76
N ARG A 300 18.25 -14.51 -0.35
CA ARG A 300 19.17 -15.65 -0.18
C ARG A 300 18.84 -16.49 1.07
N HIS A 301 18.54 -15.82 2.18
CA HIS A 301 18.36 -16.42 3.49
C HIS A 301 17.07 -15.93 4.18
N PRO A 302 15.86 -16.10 3.57
CA PRO A 302 14.65 -15.45 4.03
C PRO A 302 14.29 -15.78 5.48
N LEU A 303 14.44 -17.03 5.93
CA LEU A 303 14.09 -17.42 7.29
C LEU A 303 15.06 -16.82 8.32
N ALA A 304 16.35 -16.77 8.01
CA ALA A 304 17.34 -16.13 8.88
C ALA A 304 17.14 -14.61 8.97
N ALA A 305 16.86 -13.97 7.83
CA ALA A 305 16.54 -12.55 7.77
C ALA A 305 15.29 -12.21 8.60
N LEU A 306 14.24 -13.04 8.53
CA LEU A 306 13.05 -12.87 9.35
C LEU A 306 13.36 -13.07 10.83
N LYS A 307 14.10 -14.14 11.19
CA LYS A 307 14.49 -14.38 12.59
C LYS A 307 15.24 -13.19 13.16
N ARG A 308 16.17 -12.61 12.40
CA ARG A 308 16.90 -11.39 12.77
C ARG A 308 15.94 -10.23 13.05
N ILE A 309 14.92 -10.00 12.19
CA ILE A 309 13.91 -8.96 12.42
C ILE A 309 13.20 -9.17 13.76
N TYR A 310 12.77 -10.42 14.05
CA TYR A 310 12.08 -10.72 15.29
C TYR A 310 12.97 -10.52 16.52
N ASP A 311 14.23 -10.92 16.46
CA ASP A 311 15.18 -10.77 17.56
C ASP A 311 15.54 -9.31 17.82
N GLU A 312 15.93 -8.56 16.78
CA GLU A 312 16.37 -7.16 16.93
C GLU A 312 15.22 -6.23 17.35
N LEU A 313 13.98 -6.52 16.90
CA LEU A 313 12.80 -5.75 17.31
C LEU A 313 12.13 -6.28 18.58
N GLY A 314 12.63 -7.36 19.19
CA GLY A 314 12.06 -7.94 20.39
C GLY A 314 10.63 -8.46 20.19
N LEU A 315 10.33 -9.08 19.03
CA LEU A 315 9.00 -9.62 18.73
C LEU A 315 8.84 -11.02 19.36
N SER A 316 7.91 -11.17 20.28
CA SER A 316 7.68 -12.41 21.04
C SER A 316 6.94 -13.50 20.25
N SER A 317 6.38 -13.16 19.07
CA SER A 317 5.54 -14.10 18.29
C SER A 317 6.33 -15.10 17.42
N TRP A 318 7.66 -15.08 17.44
CA TRP A 318 8.48 -16.01 16.63
C TRP A 318 8.07 -17.47 16.76
N PRO A 319 7.81 -18.03 17.97
CA PRO A 319 7.46 -19.44 18.12
C PRO A 319 6.20 -19.86 17.34
N VAL A 320 5.23 -18.96 17.19
CA VAL A 320 3.98 -19.22 16.43
C VAL A 320 4.07 -18.77 14.98
N ALA A 321 4.97 -17.84 14.66
CA ALA A 321 5.17 -17.31 13.32
C ALA A 321 6.07 -18.19 12.45
N GLN A 322 7.06 -18.88 13.03
CA GLN A 322 8.10 -19.60 12.30
C GLN A 322 7.55 -20.65 11.30
N ALA A 323 6.58 -21.45 11.71
CA ALA A 323 6.03 -22.50 10.85
C ALA A 323 5.28 -21.93 9.63
N PRO A 324 4.32 -20.98 9.77
CA PRO A 324 3.66 -20.38 8.61
C PRO A 324 4.61 -19.55 7.72
N LEU A 325 5.63 -18.90 8.29
CA LEU A 325 6.67 -18.21 7.53
C LEU A 325 7.47 -19.19 6.66
N SER A 326 7.91 -20.32 7.23
CA SER A 326 8.64 -21.37 6.51
C SER A 326 7.81 -21.97 5.38
N ALA A 327 6.53 -22.24 5.61
CA ALA A 327 5.61 -22.74 4.60
C ALA A 327 5.45 -21.74 3.43
N ARG A 328 5.32 -20.44 3.72
CA ARG A 328 5.22 -19.40 2.68
C ARG A 328 6.50 -19.27 1.86
N ILE A 329 7.68 -19.37 2.50
CA ILE A 329 8.97 -19.36 1.81
C ILE A 329 9.08 -20.55 0.85
N ALA A 330 8.72 -21.76 1.30
CA ALA A 330 8.73 -22.95 0.45
C ALA A 330 7.80 -22.81 -0.76
N GLN A 331 6.59 -22.28 -0.55
CA GLN A 331 5.64 -21.99 -1.61
C GLN A 331 6.20 -20.96 -2.63
N ALA A 332 6.84 -19.88 -2.17
CA ALA A 332 7.41 -18.88 -3.06
C ALA A 332 8.50 -19.45 -3.98
N ARG A 333 9.34 -20.35 -3.47
CA ARG A 333 10.39 -21.02 -4.25
C ARG A 333 9.83 -21.94 -5.34
N SER A 334 8.70 -22.58 -5.13
CA SER A 334 8.06 -23.45 -6.14
C SER A 334 7.47 -22.67 -7.33
N TYR A 335 7.30 -21.36 -7.23
CA TYR A 335 6.85 -20.50 -8.35
C TYR A 335 8.00 -19.94 -9.20
N THR A 336 9.25 -20.05 -8.72
CA THR A 336 10.46 -19.57 -9.40
C THR A 336 11.27 -20.69 -10.03
N ALA A 337 10.97 -21.94 -9.71
CA ALA A 337 11.51 -23.16 -10.33
C ALA A 337 10.60 -23.62 -11.48
#